data_aba70af671dc9576b105aa9e966ea239
#
_entry.id   aba70af671dc9576b105aa9e966ea239
#
_cell.length_a   1.000
_cell.length_b   1.000
_cell.length_c   1.000
_cell.angle_alpha   90.00
_cell.angle_beta   90.00
_cell.angle_gamma   90.00
#
_symmetry.space_group_name_H-M   'P 1'
#
loop_
_entity.id
_entity.type
_entity.pdbx_description
1 polymer ?
#
loop_
_entity_poly.entity_id
_entity_poly.type
_entity_poly.pdbx_seq_one_letter_code
_entity_poly.pdbx_strand_id
1 'polypeptide(L)'
;GHGTAVAALAAGSDADAPGVAPAASLLSIRVTDTRSTSDTFTIAHAIVAAVDAGAKIINVSLGGYATSTTLDAAISYAVERGSLIVAAAGNDQAAQLTWPAADPRVISVGAVDRAGQQVTFSNSGANLSLTAPGYGVQTAWQDGQRVTVDGTSASAPLVAGAIAAILSQNSSLTPTAAAQVLVATASDAGAAGSDAHYGHGTLNLGWALNRNNSTYYDPAIASHSYDATNHHMQFVVQNRSGAAAAGLQLTVTTTAGTVTTSTLFSVPPLAIGESYIATLPVDRASPQPATSLTYVTQLINPPGRTDSVPANNRRSSTLDPPTP
;
A
#
# COMPACT_ATOMS: atom_id res chain seq x y z
N GLY A 1 0.10 11.03 -22.59
CA GLY A 1 0.44 11.55 -21.29
C GLY A 1 0.01 10.66 -20.14
N HIS A 2 -1.01 11.07 -19.38
CA HIS A 2 -1.44 10.38 -18.14
C HIS A 2 -1.75 8.90 -18.36
N GLY A 3 -2.54 8.54 -19.39
CA GLY A 3 -2.85 7.13 -19.68
C GLY A 3 -1.62 6.29 -20.04
N THR A 4 -0.62 6.89 -20.72
CA THR A 4 0.66 6.23 -21.02
C THR A 4 1.43 5.93 -19.73
N ALA A 5 1.49 6.90 -18.80
CA ALA A 5 2.15 6.73 -17.52
C ALA A 5 1.51 5.60 -16.68
N VAL A 6 0.19 5.62 -16.58
CA VAL A 6 -0.60 4.58 -15.87
C VAL A 6 -0.37 3.19 -16.48
N ALA A 7 -0.44 3.08 -17.80
CA ALA A 7 -0.21 1.82 -18.51
C ALA A 7 1.23 1.31 -18.30
N ALA A 8 2.21 2.20 -18.35
CA ALA A 8 3.62 1.87 -18.13
C ALA A 8 3.89 1.38 -16.70
N LEU A 9 3.28 1.98 -15.68
CA LEU A 9 3.39 1.51 -14.29
C LEU A 9 2.82 0.10 -14.10
N ALA A 10 1.71 -0.21 -14.76
CA ALA A 10 1.13 -1.54 -14.67
C ALA A 10 1.94 -2.60 -15.43
N ALA A 11 2.29 -2.34 -16.68
CA ALA A 11 2.81 -3.34 -17.60
C ALA A 11 3.85 -2.81 -18.62
N GLY A 12 4.55 -1.71 -18.31
CA GLY A 12 5.62 -1.20 -19.17
C GLY A 12 6.77 -2.20 -19.29
N SER A 13 7.37 -2.26 -20.49
CA SER A 13 8.51 -3.14 -20.79
C SER A 13 9.85 -2.39 -20.89
N ASP A 14 9.90 -1.12 -20.50
CA ASP A 14 11.13 -0.34 -20.48
C ASP A 14 12.10 -0.90 -19.40
N ALA A 15 13.35 -1.19 -19.80
CA ALA A 15 14.34 -1.79 -18.91
C ALA A 15 14.72 -0.91 -17.71
N ASP A 16 14.65 0.43 -17.85
CA ASP A 16 15.01 1.38 -16.80
C ASP A 16 13.81 1.83 -15.95
N ALA A 17 12.58 1.61 -16.44
CA ALA A 17 11.34 1.92 -15.74
C ALA A 17 10.29 0.83 -16.03
N PRO A 18 10.56 -0.43 -15.62
CA PRO A 18 9.64 -1.53 -15.90
C PRO A 18 8.34 -1.37 -15.12
N GLY A 19 7.24 -1.75 -15.74
CA GLY A 19 5.97 -1.96 -15.05
C GLY A 19 6.02 -3.22 -14.17
N VAL A 20 5.03 -3.35 -13.30
CA VAL A 20 4.97 -4.48 -12.34
C VAL A 20 4.70 -5.81 -13.05
N ALA A 21 3.95 -5.81 -14.16
CA ALA A 21 3.59 -7.01 -14.94
C ALA A 21 3.88 -6.79 -16.43
N PRO A 22 5.15 -6.74 -16.86
CA PRO A 22 5.50 -6.36 -18.24
C PRO A 22 5.03 -7.36 -19.32
N ALA A 23 4.65 -8.58 -18.94
CA ALA A 23 4.07 -9.56 -19.83
C ALA A 23 2.54 -9.51 -19.91
N ALA A 24 1.88 -8.62 -19.16
CA ALA A 24 0.43 -8.49 -19.20
C ALA A 24 -0.03 -7.79 -20.49
N SER A 25 -1.13 -8.30 -21.07
CA SER A 25 -1.80 -7.62 -22.18
C SER A 25 -2.59 -6.42 -21.68
N LEU A 26 -2.47 -5.29 -22.35
CA LEU A 26 -3.16 -4.04 -22.02
C LEU A 26 -4.27 -3.74 -23.03
N LEU A 27 -5.48 -3.47 -22.50
CA LEU A 27 -6.58 -2.85 -23.23
C LEU A 27 -6.72 -1.41 -22.78
N SER A 28 -6.40 -0.46 -23.64
CA SER A 28 -6.51 0.97 -23.34
C SER A 28 -7.86 1.50 -23.80
N ILE A 29 -8.63 2.06 -22.85
CA ILE A 29 -9.91 2.71 -23.13
C ILE A 29 -9.82 4.17 -22.72
N ARG A 30 -9.98 5.09 -23.67
CA ARG A 30 -9.95 6.52 -23.40
C ARG A 30 -11.29 6.96 -22.79
N VAL A 31 -11.24 7.56 -21.61
CA VAL A 31 -12.41 8.04 -20.87
C VAL A 31 -12.40 9.54 -20.57
N THR A 32 -11.36 10.27 -21.04
CA THR A 32 -11.25 11.72 -20.82
C THR A 32 -11.31 12.47 -22.14
N ASP A 33 -11.88 13.66 -22.11
CA ASP A 33 -11.84 14.62 -23.20
C ASP A 33 -10.45 15.30 -23.33
N THR A 34 -10.35 16.30 -24.20
CA THR A 34 -9.12 17.07 -24.41
C THR A 34 -8.74 17.96 -23.23
N ARG A 35 -9.64 18.18 -22.28
CA ARG A 35 -9.44 18.92 -21.03
C ARG A 35 -9.15 18.00 -19.83
N SER A 36 -8.94 16.69 -20.09
CA SER A 36 -8.77 15.67 -19.07
C SER A 36 -9.97 15.50 -18.13
N THR A 37 -11.17 15.85 -18.61
CA THR A 37 -12.43 15.69 -17.86
C THR A 37 -13.13 14.41 -18.27
N SER A 38 -13.84 13.80 -17.32
CA SER A 38 -14.69 12.63 -17.49
C SER A 38 -15.98 12.78 -16.69
N ASP A 39 -16.91 11.88 -16.88
CA ASP A 39 -18.16 11.78 -16.11
C ASP A 39 -18.46 10.31 -15.74
N THR A 40 -19.41 10.11 -14.81
CA THR A 40 -19.74 8.79 -14.31
C THR A 40 -20.33 7.86 -15.37
N PHE A 41 -21.01 8.41 -16.39
CA PHE A 41 -21.58 7.64 -17.48
C PHE A 41 -20.49 7.11 -18.41
N THR A 42 -19.52 7.97 -18.77
CA THR A 42 -18.36 7.59 -19.59
C THR A 42 -17.52 6.52 -18.89
N ILE A 43 -17.27 6.65 -17.57
CA ILE A 43 -16.56 5.65 -16.77
C ILE A 43 -17.32 4.32 -16.75
N ALA A 44 -18.64 4.36 -16.51
CA ALA A 44 -19.47 3.16 -16.49
C ALA A 44 -19.46 2.41 -17.82
N HIS A 45 -19.61 3.13 -18.93
CA HIS A 45 -19.51 2.57 -20.28
C HIS A 45 -18.14 1.91 -20.54
N ALA A 46 -17.06 2.55 -20.12
CA ALA A 46 -15.72 2.01 -20.26
C ALA A 46 -15.51 0.73 -19.44
N ILE A 47 -16.06 0.67 -18.22
CA ILE A 47 -16.03 -0.55 -17.39
C ILE A 47 -16.75 -1.70 -18.11
N VAL A 48 -17.96 -1.47 -18.61
CA VAL A 48 -18.71 -2.49 -19.37
C VAL A 48 -17.93 -2.94 -20.60
N ALA A 49 -17.41 -1.99 -21.39
CA ALA A 49 -16.61 -2.32 -22.57
C ALA A 49 -15.35 -3.12 -22.24
N ALA A 50 -14.67 -2.82 -21.13
CA ALA A 50 -13.52 -3.59 -20.66
C ALA A 50 -13.92 -5.04 -20.29
N VAL A 51 -15.03 -5.21 -19.58
CA VAL A 51 -15.58 -6.53 -19.21
C VAL A 51 -15.93 -7.34 -20.46
N ASP A 52 -16.63 -6.75 -21.41
CA ASP A 52 -17.06 -7.39 -22.65
C ASP A 52 -15.87 -7.79 -23.54
N ALA A 53 -14.79 -7.03 -23.46
CA ALA A 53 -13.52 -7.35 -24.12
C ALA A 53 -12.68 -8.40 -23.36
N GLY A 54 -13.16 -8.91 -22.22
CA GLY A 54 -12.51 -9.96 -21.44
C GLY A 54 -11.42 -9.50 -20.48
N ALA A 55 -11.38 -8.20 -20.14
CA ALA A 55 -10.43 -7.69 -19.16
C ALA A 55 -10.72 -8.30 -17.78
N LYS A 56 -9.70 -8.91 -17.17
CA LYS A 56 -9.81 -9.49 -15.83
C LYS A 56 -9.58 -8.48 -14.73
N ILE A 57 -8.76 -7.46 -14.99
CA ILE A 57 -8.40 -6.38 -14.07
C ILE A 57 -8.65 -5.07 -14.80
N ILE A 58 -9.41 -4.17 -14.18
CA ILE A 58 -9.76 -2.86 -14.73
C ILE A 58 -9.15 -1.80 -13.82
N ASN A 59 -8.11 -1.11 -14.27
CA ASN A 59 -7.51 -0.02 -13.53
C ASN A 59 -8.20 1.32 -13.85
N VAL A 60 -8.68 2.01 -12.82
CA VAL A 60 -9.34 3.32 -12.92
C VAL A 60 -8.53 4.34 -12.13
N SER A 61 -7.56 5.00 -12.80
CA SER A 61 -6.70 6.03 -12.21
C SER A 61 -7.31 7.44 -12.35
N LEU A 62 -8.59 7.54 -12.08
CA LEU A 62 -9.37 8.78 -12.04
C LEU A 62 -10.60 8.58 -11.14
N GLY A 63 -11.19 9.66 -10.68
CA GLY A 63 -12.37 9.58 -9.82
C GLY A 63 -12.97 10.94 -9.53
N GLY A 64 -14.09 10.92 -8.81
CA GLY A 64 -14.81 12.10 -8.34
C GLY A 64 -15.70 11.76 -7.16
N TYR A 65 -16.26 12.76 -6.51
CA TYR A 65 -17.11 12.55 -5.33
C TYR A 65 -18.57 12.21 -5.67
N ALA A 66 -18.93 12.34 -6.94
CA ALA A 66 -20.26 11.95 -7.40
C ALA A 66 -20.28 10.49 -7.82
N THR A 67 -21.39 9.81 -7.49
CA THR A 67 -21.72 8.48 -8.01
C THR A 67 -23.02 8.54 -8.80
N SER A 68 -23.38 7.45 -9.47
CA SER A 68 -24.62 7.30 -10.20
C SER A 68 -25.08 5.85 -10.21
N THR A 69 -26.37 5.62 -10.42
CA THR A 69 -26.91 4.27 -10.61
C THR A 69 -26.29 3.55 -11.80
N THR A 70 -25.88 4.28 -12.84
CA THR A 70 -25.20 3.73 -14.00
C THR A 70 -23.79 3.22 -13.64
N LEU A 71 -23.06 3.96 -12.82
CA LEU A 71 -21.74 3.53 -12.35
C LEU A 71 -21.86 2.31 -11.42
N ASP A 72 -22.82 2.32 -10.48
CA ASP A 72 -23.10 1.18 -9.62
C ASP A 72 -23.47 -0.08 -10.41
N ALA A 73 -24.32 0.04 -11.43
CA ALA A 73 -24.67 -1.07 -12.32
C ALA A 73 -23.45 -1.61 -13.09
N ALA A 74 -22.54 -0.73 -13.55
CA ALA A 74 -21.34 -1.14 -14.25
C ALA A 74 -20.34 -1.88 -13.30
N ILE A 75 -20.22 -1.42 -12.05
CA ILE A 75 -19.42 -2.12 -11.03
C ILE A 75 -20.02 -3.50 -10.74
N SER A 76 -21.35 -3.59 -10.55
CA SER A 76 -22.07 -4.86 -10.38
C SER A 76 -21.81 -5.80 -11.55
N TYR A 77 -21.93 -5.30 -12.78
CA TYR A 77 -21.67 -6.07 -14.00
C TYR A 77 -20.24 -6.64 -14.06
N ALA A 78 -19.25 -5.82 -13.68
CA ALA A 78 -17.85 -6.28 -13.63
C ALA A 78 -17.68 -7.41 -12.62
N VAL A 79 -18.21 -7.26 -11.41
CA VAL A 79 -18.14 -8.28 -10.34
C VAL A 79 -18.81 -9.58 -10.76
N GLU A 80 -20.03 -9.52 -11.31
CA GLU A 80 -20.79 -10.68 -11.79
C GLU A 80 -20.06 -11.45 -12.89
N ARG A 81 -19.27 -10.77 -13.72
CA ARG A 81 -18.47 -11.38 -14.80
C ARG A 81 -17.05 -11.79 -14.36
N GLY A 82 -16.72 -11.62 -13.06
CA GLY A 82 -15.44 -11.99 -12.48
C GLY A 82 -14.30 -11.03 -12.82
N SER A 83 -14.59 -9.83 -13.31
CA SER A 83 -13.63 -8.75 -13.48
C SER A 83 -13.46 -7.99 -12.18
N LEU A 84 -12.24 -7.56 -11.88
CA LEU A 84 -11.90 -6.80 -10.69
C LEU A 84 -11.55 -5.36 -11.06
N ILE A 85 -12.12 -4.39 -10.33
CA ILE A 85 -11.77 -2.99 -10.48
C ILE A 85 -10.76 -2.61 -9.41
N VAL A 86 -9.69 -1.91 -9.80
CA VAL A 86 -8.69 -1.28 -8.94
C VAL A 86 -8.76 0.22 -9.20
N ALA A 87 -8.93 1.03 -8.17
CA ALA A 87 -9.16 2.47 -8.36
C ALA A 87 -8.35 3.34 -7.41
N ALA A 88 -7.95 4.51 -7.90
CA ALA A 88 -7.26 5.55 -7.14
C ALA A 88 -8.16 6.17 -6.06
N ALA A 89 -7.65 6.32 -4.84
CA ALA A 89 -8.40 6.82 -3.69
C ALA A 89 -8.81 8.30 -3.80
N GLY A 90 -8.05 9.10 -4.58
CA GLY A 90 -8.20 10.55 -4.71
C GLY A 90 -7.00 11.32 -4.13
N ASN A 91 -6.87 12.59 -4.51
CA ASN A 91 -5.69 13.41 -4.24
C ASN A 91 -6.02 14.76 -3.58
N ASP A 92 -7.09 14.84 -2.80
CA ASP A 92 -7.61 16.10 -2.24
C ASP A 92 -7.40 16.22 -0.72
N GLN A 93 -6.60 15.30 -0.14
CA GLN A 93 -6.40 15.22 1.33
C GLN A 93 -7.73 15.02 2.09
N ALA A 94 -8.74 14.46 1.42
CA ALA A 94 -10.07 14.28 2.00
C ALA A 94 -10.14 13.00 2.85
N ALA A 95 -10.96 13.04 3.92
CA ALA A 95 -11.33 11.86 4.71
C ALA A 95 -12.45 11.06 4.05
N GLN A 96 -12.44 11.02 2.73
CA GLN A 96 -13.42 10.35 1.87
C GLN A 96 -12.76 9.93 0.57
N LEU A 97 -13.01 8.69 0.14
CA LEU A 97 -12.53 8.17 -1.13
C LEU A 97 -13.36 8.71 -2.29
N THR A 98 -12.73 8.84 -3.46
CA THR A 98 -13.45 9.15 -4.71
C THR A 98 -14.11 7.89 -5.29
N TRP A 99 -15.20 8.05 -6.05
CA TRP A 99 -15.79 6.96 -6.83
C TRP A 99 -14.98 6.74 -8.12
N PRO A 100 -14.72 5.46 -8.53
CA PRO A 100 -15.31 4.22 -7.99
C PRO A 100 -14.59 3.63 -6.78
N ALA A 101 -13.47 4.17 -6.31
CA ALA A 101 -12.70 3.62 -5.17
C ALA A 101 -13.50 3.56 -3.85
N ALA A 102 -14.51 4.42 -3.67
CA ALA A 102 -15.38 4.41 -2.49
C ALA A 102 -16.31 3.17 -2.42
N ASP A 103 -16.50 2.44 -3.52
CA ASP A 103 -17.31 1.23 -3.55
C ASP A 103 -16.58 0.06 -2.86
N PRO A 104 -17.20 -0.64 -1.90
CA PRO A 104 -16.55 -1.74 -1.17
C PRO A 104 -16.20 -2.97 -2.03
N ARG A 105 -16.73 -3.06 -3.26
CA ARG A 105 -16.42 -4.12 -4.24
C ARG A 105 -15.16 -3.80 -5.06
N VAL A 106 -14.64 -2.58 -4.95
CA VAL A 106 -13.47 -2.07 -5.68
C VAL A 106 -12.24 -2.10 -4.78
N ILE A 107 -11.10 -2.46 -5.31
CA ILE A 107 -9.82 -2.33 -4.60
C ILE A 107 -9.39 -0.86 -4.67
N SER A 108 -9.53 -0.17 -3.57
CA SER A 108 -9.14 1.23 -3.44
C SER A 108 -7.67 1.37 -3.04
N VAL A 109 -6.94 2.28 -3.70
CA VAL A 109 -5.51 2.41 -3.53
C VAL A 109 -5.11 3.84 -3.17
N GLY A 110 -4.56 4.00 -1.98
CA GLY A 110 -3.94 5.24 -1.49
C GLY A 110 -2.47 5.35 -1.91
N ALA A 111 -1.84 6.48 -1.61
CA ALA A 111 -0.48 6.78 -1.99
C ALA A 111 0.45 6.93 -0.79
N VAL A 112 1.64 6.32 -0.88
CA VAL A 112 2.75 6.52 0.04
C VAL A 112 3.99 7.02 -0.69
N ASP A 113 4.89 7.64 0.06
CA ASP A 113 6.21 8.05 -0.40
C ASP A 113 7.22 6.88 -0.33
N ARG A 114 8.50 7.18 -0.64
CA ARG A 114 9.61 6.21 -0.58
C ARG A 114 9.89 5.70 0.84
N ALA A 115 9.53 6.45 1.87
CA ALA A 115 9.68 6.04 3.28
C ALA A 115 8.49 5.21 3.78
N GLY A 116 7.48 4.97 2.92
CA GLY A 116 6.25 4.27 3.27
C GLY A 116 5.30 5.13 4.11
N GLN A 117 5.47 6.46 4.10
CA GLN A 117 4.56 7.37 4.77
C GLN A 117 3.45 7.78 3.81
N GLN A 118 2.20 7.84 4.31
CA GLN A 118 1.09 8.37 3.50
C GLN A 118 1.42 9.80 3.06
N VAL A 119 1.29 10.07 1.78
CA VAL A 119 1.49 11.43 1.26
C VAL A 119 0.29 12.30 1.57
N THR A 120 0.56 13.59 1.85
CA THR A 120 -0.47 14.51 2.35
C THR A 120 -1.68 14.67 1.42
N PHE A 121 -1.49 14.59 0.13
CA PHE A 121 -2.59 14.69 -0.83
C PHE A 121 -3.48 13.44 -0.88
N SER A 122 -2.99 12.25 -0.47
CA SER A 122 -3.77 11.02 -0.57
C SER A 122 -5.04 11.10 0.26
N ASN A 123 -6.18 10.80 -0.36
CA ASN A 123 -7.42 10.63 0.38
C ASN A 123 -7.33 9.41 1.30
N SER A 124 -8.10 9.45 2.38
CA SER A 124 -8.23 8.40 3.40
C SER A 124 -9.70 8.02 3.61
N GLY A 125 -9.96 6.86 4.20
CA GLY A 125 -11.34 6.44 4.49
C GLY A 125 -11.44 4.98 4.91
N ALA A 126 -12.55 4.62 5.54
CA ALA A 126 -12.78 3.28 6.10
C ALA A 126 -12.73 2.15 5.07
N ASN A 127 -13.03 2.45 3.80
CA ASN A 127 -13.00 1.48 2.70
C ASN A 127 -11.67 1.47 1.93
N LEU A 128 -10.62 2.12 2.43
CA LEU A 128 -9.31 2.04 1.79
C LEU A 128 -8.78 0.61 1.90
N SER A 129 -8.46 -0.01 0.75
CA SER A 129 -8.00 -1.39 0.74
C SER A 129 -6.52 -1.51 1.11
N LEU A 130 -5.67 -0.72 0.45
CA LEU A 130 -4.22 -0.68 0.70
C LEU A 130 -3.61 0.58 0.08
N THR A 131 -2.34 0.80 0.37
CA THR A 131 -1.54 1.86 -0.26
C THR A 131 -0.44 1.29 -1.14
N ALA A 132 0.06 2.10 -2.07
CA ALA A 132 1.24 1.78 -2.88
C ALA A 132 2.06 3.06 -3.15
N PRO A 133 3.31 2.97 -3.64
CA PRO A 133 4.08 4.14 -4.02
C PRO A 133 3.31 5.06 -4.96
N GLY A 134 3.23 6.36 -4.61
CA GLY A 134 2.49 7.35 -5.38
C GLY A 134 3.10 8.74 -5.32
N TYR A 135 4.36 8.86 -4.84
CA TYR A 135 5.11 10.10 -4.81
C TYR A 135 6.51 9.90 -5.37
N GLY A 136 6.89 10.74 -6.32
CA GLY A 136 8.19 10.65 -6.96
C GLY A 136 8.35 9.40 -7.84
N VAL A 137 7.28 8.85 -8.39
CA VAL A 137 7.30 7.59 -9.14
C VAL A 137 7.73 7.85 -10.58
N GLN A 138 8.81 7.19 -10.99
CA GLN A 138 9.29 7.29 -12.39
C GLN A 138 8.49 6.39 -13.32
N THR A 139 8.13 6.90 -14.49
CA THR A 139 7.35 6.18 -15.50
C THR A 139 7.58 6.73 -16.89
N ALA A 140 7.11 5.98 -17.90
CA ALA A 140 7.11 6.47 -19.29
C ALA A 140 5.98 7.49 -19.52
N TRP A 141 6.23 8.40 -20.45
CA TRP A 141 5.28 9.39 -20.92
C TRP A 141 5.12 9.29 -22.43
N GLN A 142 4.28 10.16 -23.01
CA GLN A 142 4.17 10.26 -24.48
C GLN A 142 5.53 10.60 -25.11
N ASP A 143 5.69 10.27 -26.37
CA ASP A 143 6.89 10.57 -27.18
C ASP A 143 8.19 9.98 -26.61
N GLY A 144 8.10 8.84 -25.89
CA GLY A 144 9.26 8.15 -25.33
C GLY A 144 9.95 8.87 -24.17
N GLN A 145 9.32 9.90 -23.62
CA GLN A 145 9.84 10.61 -22.46
C GLN A 145 9.67 9.80 -21.19
N ARG A 146 10.54 10.03 -20.21
CA ARG A 146 10.40 9.58 -18.84
C ARG A 146 10.09 10.76 -17.95
N VAL A 147 9.14 10.57 -17.06
CA VAL A 147 8.70 11.59 -16.11
C VAL A 147 8.61 11.03 -14.71
N THR A 148 8.63 11.91 -13.73
CA THR A 148 8.26 11.61 -12.38
C THR A 148 6.81 12.06 -12.17
N VAL A 149 5.98 11.20 -11.58
CA VAL A 149 4.56 11.47 -11.34
C VAL A 149 4.22 11.31 -9.87
N ASP A 150 3.26 12.11 -9.42
CA ASP A 150 2.68 12.07 -8.09
C ASP A 150 1.17 11.83 -8.19
N GLY A 151 0.62 11.07 -7.26
CA GLY A 151 -0.82 10.81 -7.17
C GLY A 151 -1.16 9.35 -6.88
N THR A 152 -2.34 9.14 -6.30
CA THR A 152 -2.96 7.82 -6.17
C THR A 152 -3.21 7.17 -7.54
N SER A 153 -3.25 7.98 -8.61
CA SER A 153 -3.27 7.51 -10.01
C SER A 153 -2.02 6.74 -10.43
N ALA A 154 -0.88 6.94 -9.75
CA ALA A 154 0.33 6.14 -9.93
C ALA A 154 0.31 4.88 -9.06
N SER A 155 -0.30 4.94 -7.89
CA SER A 155 -0.40 3.81 -6.95
C SER A 155 -1.32 2.69 -7.46
N ALA A 156 -2.48 3.04 -8.01
CA ALA A 156 -3.48 2.07 -8.48
C ALA A 156 -2.93 1.10 -9.55
N PRO A 157 -2.23 1.56 -10.62
CA PRO A 157 -1.69 0.64 -11.62
C PRO A 157 -0.59 -0.29 -11.09
N LEU A 158 0.16 0.10 -10.05
CA LEU A 158 1.12 -0.79 -9.40
C LEU A 158 0.39 -1.97 -8.73
N VAL A 159 -0.74 -1.71 -8.07
CA VAL A 159 -1.59 -2.75 -7.48
C VAL A 159 -2.23 -3.62 -8.57
N ALA A 160 -2.74 -3.02 -9.64
CA ALA A 160 -3.30 -3.78 -10.77
C ALA A 160 -2.27 -4.71 -11.41
N GLY A 161 -1.05 -4.22 -11.63
CA GLY A 161 0.08 -5.02 -12.11
C GLY A 161 0.48 -6.12 -11.12
N ALA A 162 0.47 -5.85 -9.81
CA ALA A 162 0.77 -6.85 -8.79
C ALA A 162 -0.28 -7.99 -8.77
N ILE A 163 -1.56 -7.68 -8.94
CA ILE A 163 -2.61 -8.69 -9.09
C ILE A 163 -2.37 -9.54 -10.36
N ALA A 164 -2.00 -8.89 -11.48
CA ALA A 164 -1.67 -9.61 -12.72
C ALA A 164 -0.45 -10.53 -12.54
N ALA A 165 0.58 -10.11 -11.83
CA ALA A 165 1.75 -10.93 -11.51
C ALA A 165 1.38 -12.17 -10.66
N ILE A 166 0.50 -12.01 -9.66
CA ILE A 166 0.00 -13.15 -8.85
C ILE A 166 -0.81 -14.12 -9.71
N LEU A 167 -1.68 -13.63 -10.60
CA LEU A 167 -2.43 -14.47 -11.55
C LEU A 167 -1.52 -15.20 -12.52
N SER A 168 -0.42 -14.58 -12.94
CA SER A 168 0.59 -15.23 -13.79
C SER A 168 1.30 -16.37 -13.05
N GLN A 169 1.60 -16.20 -11.76
CA GLN A 169 2.19 -17.24 -10.91
C GLN A 169 1.20 -18.39 -10.62
N ASN A 170 -0.07 -18.08 -10.48
CA ASN A 170 -1.13 -19.05 -10.21
C ASN A 170 -2.42 -18.72 -10.98
N SER A 171 -2.52 -19.28 -12.19
CA SER A 171 -3.65 -19.05 -13.09
C SER A 171 -4.99 -19.66 -12.62
N SER A 172 -4.99 -20.47 -11.56
CA SER A 172 -6.22 -21.00 -10.96
C SER A 172 -6.95 -20.00 -10.07
N LEU A 173 -6.28 -18.92 -9.67
CA LEU A 173 -6.90 -17.87 -8.87
C LEU A 173 -7.84 -17.02 -9.73
N THR A 174 -8.94 -16.56 -9.11
CA THR A 174 -9.73 -15.45 -9.65
C THR A 174 -9.03 -14.12 -9.39
N PRO A 175 -9.34 -13.06 -10.16
CA PRO A 175 -8.79 -11.72 -9.88
C PRO A 175 -9.04 -11.24 -8.44
N THR A 176 -10.25 -11.50 -7.93
CA THR A 176 -10.62 -11.19 -6.53
C THR A 176 -9.77 -11.98 -5.53
N ALA A 177 -9.55 -13.27 -5.75
CA ALA A 177 -8.70 -14.07 -4.87
C ALA A 177 -7.23 -13.62 -4.90
N ALA A 178 -6.71 -13.22 -6.07
CA ALA A 178 -5.38 -12.64 -6.18
C ALA A 178 -5.26 -11.28 -5.44
N ALA A 179 -6.29 -10.44 -5.52
CA ALA A 179 -6.35 -9.19 -4.75
C ALA A 179 -6.41 -9.45 -3.24
N GLN A 180 -7.18 -10.44 -2.79
CA GLN A 180 -7.21 -10.85 -1.38
C GLN A 180 -5.84 -11.31 -0.88
N VAL A 181 -5.05 -12.00 -1.72
CA VAL A 181 -3.66 -12.34 -1.40
C VAL A 181 -2.84 -11.07 -1.17
N LEU A 182 -2.93 -10.04 -2.04
CA LEU A 182 -2.21 -8.77 -1.85
C LEU A 182 -2.62 -8.06 -0.56
N VAL A 183 -3.92 -8.00 -0.28
CA VAL A 183 -4.44 -7.38 0.95
C VAL A 183 -3.94 -8.11 2.19
N ALA A 184 -4.00 -9.45 2.19
CA ALA A 184 -3.53 -10.28 3.30
C ALA A 184 -1.99 -10.25 3.49
N THR A 185 -1.24 -9.91 2.44
CA THR A 185 0.23 -9.80 2.47
C THR A 185 0.70 -8.34 2.38
N ALA A 186 -0.15 -7.38 2.66
CA ALA A 186 0.25 -5.99 2.78
C ALA A 186 1.19 -5.80 3.98
N SER A 187 2.18 -4.93 3.80
CA SER A 187 3.04 -4.51 4.90
C SER A 187 2.26 -3.59 5.82
N ASP A 188 1.96 -4.02 7.03
CA ASP A 188 1.26 -3.19 8.02
C ASP A 188 1.94 -1.83 8.16
N ALA A 189 1.16 -0.76 8.21
CA ALA A 189 1.65 0.62 8.23
C ALA A 189 0.67 1.50 9.02
N GLY A 190 1.15 2.58 9.62
CA GLY A 190 0.33 3.41 10.49
C GLY A 190 0.02 2.75 11.83
N ALA A 191 -1.24 2.79 12.25
CA ALA A 191 -1.72 2.03 13.40
C ALA A 191 -1.71 0.52 13.07
N ALA A 192 -1.50 -0.32 14.08
CA ALA A 192 -1.46 -1.75 13.86
C ALA A 192 -2.80 -2.30 13.33
N GLY A 193 -2.74 -3.07 12.26
CA GLY A 193 -3.90 -3.62 11.57
C GLY A 193 -4.46 -2.64 10.51
N SER A 194 -5.73 -2.82 10.15
CA SER A 194 -6.34 -1.95 9.13
C SER A 194 -6.74 -0.60 9.70
N ASP A 195 -6.38 0.48 9.01
CA ASP A 195 -6.74 1.85 9.37
C ASP A 195 -7.18 2.68 8.15
N ALA A 196 -7.72 3.88 8.38
CA ALA A 196 -8.26 4.73 7.33
C ALA A 196 -7.20 5.35 6.39
N HIS A 197 -5.93 5.37 6.79
CA HIS A 197 -4.83 6.01 6.06
C HIS A 197 -4.06 5.03 5.18
N TYR A 198 -3.94 3.78 5.62
CA TYR A 198 -3.15 2.75 4.93
C TYR A 198 -4.00 1.55 4.48
N GLY A 199 -5.29 1.48 4.88
CA GLY A 199 -6.09 0.28 4.71
C GLY A 199 -5.45 -0.88 5.46
N HIS A 200 -5.22 -2.01 4.78
CA HIS A 200 -4.51 -3.15 5.35
C HIS A 200 -2.98 -3.00 5.33
N GLY A 201 -2.46 -1.87 4.87
CA GLY A 201 -1.03 -1.57 4.79
C GLY A 201 -0.55 -1.21 3.40
N THR A 202 0.75 -1.28 3.17
CA THR A 202 1.39 -0.94 1.90
C THR A 202 1.65 -2.19 1.06
N LEU A 203 1.44 -2.10 -0.24
CA LEU A 203 1.70 -3.15 -1.23
C LEU A 203 3.06 -3.84 -0.99
N ASN A 204 3.04 -5.15 -0.82
CA ASN A 204 4.22 -6.00 -0.73
C ASN A 204 4.12 -7.20 -1.67
N LEU A 205 4.46 -6.98 -2.95
CA LEU A 205 4.44 -8.03 -3.96
C LEU A 205 5.48 -9.13 -3.66
N GLY A 206 6.63 -8.76 -3.08
CA GLY A 206 7.67 -9.73 -2.73
C GLY A 206 7.14 -10.79 -1.76
N TRP A 207 6.48 -10.38 -0.69
CA TRP A 207 5.84 -11.30 0.24
C TRP A 207 4.68 -12.07 -0.42
N ALA A 208 3.81 -11.39 -1.16
CA ALA A 208 2.68 -12.02 -1.85
C ALA A 208 3.11 -13.20 -2.73
N LEU A 209 4.19 -13.03 -3.51
CA LEU A 209 4.73 -14.08 -4.40
C LEU A 209 5.44 -15.19 -3.63
N ASN A 210 6.01 -14.92 -2.45
CA ASN A 210 6.77 -15.88 -1.64
C ASN A 210 5.99 -16.43 -0.43
N ARG A 211 4.73 -16.09 -0.24
CA ARG A 211 3.92 -16.45 0.93
C ARG A 211 3.85 -17.96 1.24
N ASN A 212 4.01 -18.80 0.22
CA ASN A 212 4.02 -20.26 0.33
C ASN A 212 5.41 -20.87 0.25
N ASN A 213 6.46 -20.05 0.19
CA ASN A 213 7.85 -20.49 0.16
C ASN A 213 8.40 -20.55 1.58
N SER A 214 8.49 -21.74 2.16
CA SER A 214 8.98 -21.93 3.54
C SER A 214 10.45 -21.54 3.76
N THR A 215 11.22 -21.35 2.68
CA THR A 215 12.61 -20.85 2.77
C THR A 215 12.69 -19.32 2.73
N TYR A 216 11.62 -18.64 2.36
CA TYR A 216 11.54 -17.18 2.42
C TYR A 216 11.31 -16.76 3.88
N TYR A 217 12.30 -16.11 4.48
CA TYR A 217 12.27 -15.68 5.87
C TYR A 217 12.44 -14.15 5.92
N ASP A 218 11.41 -13.45 6.37
CA ASP A 218 11.32 -11.99 6.36
C ASP A 218 10.45 -11.51 7.54
N PRO A 219 10.92 -11.61 8.78
CA PRO A 219 10.31 -10.86 9.88
C PRO A 219 10.76 -9.39 9.79
N ALA A 220 9.84 -8.46 9.88
CA ALA A 220 10.07 -7.06 9.56
C ALA A 220 9.56 -6.11 10.64
N ILE A 221 10.18 -4.94 10.76
CA ILE A 221 9.58 -3.81 11.47
C ILE A 221 8.57 -3.14 10.52
N ALA A 222 7.29 -3.36 10.77
CA ALA A 222 6.21 -2.92 9.92
C ALA A 222 5.95 -1.42 10.06
N SER A 223 5.69 -0.95 11.28
CA SER A 223 5.37 0.46 11.51
C SER A 223 5.87 0.97 12.86
N HIS A 224 5.93 2.31 12.97
CA HIS A 224 5.98 3.06 14.21
C HIS A 224 4.78 4.01 14.21
N SER A 225 3.99 3.98 15.26
CA SER A 225 2.83 4.87 15.42
C SER A 225 2.73 5.41 16.84
N TYR A 226 2.15 6.59 16.99
CA TYR A 226 1.86 7.17 18.30
C TYR A 226 0.38 7.02 18.61
N ASP A 227 0.08 6.29 19.67
CA ASP A 227 -1.27 6.21 20.23
C ASP A 227 -1.50 7.40 21.15
N ALA A 228 -2.21 8.39 20.64
CA ALA A 228 -2.51 9.64 21.38
C ALA A 228 -3.48 9.41 22.54
N THR A 229 -4.29 8.37 22.51
CA THR A 229 -5.26 8.06 23.57
C THR A 229 -4.57 7.52 24.82
N ASN A 230 -3.64 6.59 24.61
CA ASN A 230 -2.92 5.91 25.69
C ASN A 230 -1.54 6.52 25.98
N HIS A 231 -1.12 7.53 25.20
CA HIS A 231 0.21 8.15 25.28
C HIS A 231 1.36 7.15 25.17
N HIS A 232 1.25 6.22 24.21
CA HIS A 232 2.27 5.23 23.94
C HIS A 232 2.81 5.35 22.51
N MET A 233 4.12 5.18 22.36
CA MET A 233 4.71 4.85 21.05
C MET A 233 4.58 3.35 20.82
N GLN A 234 4.06 2.95 19.67
CA GLN A 234 3.88 1.57 19.24
C GLN A 234 4.90 1.22 18.16
N PHE A 235 5.46 0.02 18.24
CA PHE A 235 6.41 -0.54 17.28
C PHE A 235 5.88 -1.91 16.85
N VAL A 236 5.53 -2.05 15.59
CA VAL A 236 4.93 -3.27 15.06
C VAL A 236 5.99 -4.13 14.39
N VAL A 237 6.13 -5.37 14.85
CA VAL A 237 6.91 -6.43 14.19
C VAL A 237 5.93 -7.38 13.51
N GLN A 238 6.09 -7.62 12.22
CA GLN A 238 5.22 -8.49 11.42
C GLN A 238 6.05 -9.64 10.81
N ASN A 239 5.52 -10.86 10.87
CA ASN A 239 6.13 -12.00 10.20
C ASN A 239 5.65 -12.08 8.73
N ARG A 240 6.47 -11.65 7.79
CA ARG A 240 6.24 -11.69 6.34
C ARG A 240 6.87 -12.92 5.67
N SER A 241 7.32 -13.87 6.47
CA SER A 241 7.93 -15.12 6.00
C SER A 241 6.89 -16.08 5.41
N GLY A 242 7.37 -17.08 4.69
CA GLY A 242 6.58 -18.26 4.29
C GLY A 242 6.47 -19.34 5.36
N ALA A 243 6.94 -19.08 6.57
CA ALA A 243 6.87 -19.96 7.73
C ALA A 243 6.77 -19.15 9.04
N ALA A 244 6.47 -19.81 10.16
CA ALA A 244 6.47 -19.17 11.47
C ALA A 244 7.88 -18.66 11.83
N ALA A 245 7.94 -17.51 12.50
CA ALA A 245 9.16 -16.89 13.02
C ALA A 245 9.18 -16.94 14.54
N ALA A 246 10.29 -17.40 15.12
CA ALA A 246 10.48 -17.49 16.57
C ALA A 246 11.90 -17.09 16.95
N GLY A 247 12.11 -16.73 18.23
CA GLY A 247 13.40 -16.32 18.75
C GLY A 247 13.85 -14.92 18.33
N LEU A 248 12.91 -14.10 17.88
CA LEU A 248 13.13 -12.69 17.50
C LEU A 248 13.31 -11.82 18.74
N GLN A 249 14.16 -10.80 18.64
CA GLN A 249 14.31 -9.75 19.62
C GLN A 249 14.16 -8.38 18.95
N LEU A 250 13.50 -7.45 19.60
CA LEU A 250 13.36 -6.07 19.15
C LEU A 250 14.07 -5.14 20.14
N THR A 251 15.06 -4.41 19.66
CA THR A 251 15.67 -3.32 20.42
C THR A 251 15.05 -2.01 19.97
N VAL A 252 14.60 -1.22 20.94
CA VAL A 252 14.11 0.15 20.72
C VAL A 252 15.06 1.12 21.41
N THR A 253 15.70 1.97 20.65
CA THR A 253 16.56 3.04 21.15
C THR A 253 15.80 4.36 21.04
N THR A 254 15.60 5.03 22.18
CA THR A 254 14.94 6.34 22.27
C THR A 254 15.98 7.40 22.57
N THR A 255 15.98 8.49 21.81
CA THR A 255 16.84 9.66 22.01
C THR A 255 15.99 10.92 22.26
N ALA A 256 16.24 11.58 23.37
CA ALA A 256 15.64 12.85 23.77
C ALA A 256 16.76 13.88 24.02
N GLY A 257 16.96 14.81 23.11
CA GLY A 257 18.12 15.72 23.15
C GLY A 257 19.43 14.94 23.14
N THR A 258 20.20 14.98 24.26
CA THR A 258 21.48 14.26 24.42
C THR A 258 21.33 12.91 25.14
N VAL A 259 20.15 12.60 25.67
CA VAL A 259 19.92 11.37 26.43
C VAL A 259 19.45 10.26 25.50
N THR A 260 20.12 9.11 25.55
CA THR A 260 19.77 7.92 24.79
C THR A 260 19.53 6.76 25.74
N THR A 261 18.42 6.07 25.57
CA THR A 261 18.05 4.84 26.30
C THR A 261 17.73 3.72 25.32
N SER A 262 17.93 2.47 25.74
CA SER A 262 17.59 1.31 24.91
C SER A 262 16.76 0.31 25.72
N THR A 263 15.70 -0.19 25.13
CA THR A 263 14.82 -1.21 25.70
C THR A 263 14.81 -2.42 24.77
N LEU A 264 14.96 -3.61 25.33
CA LEU A 264 14.92 -4.89 24.63
C LEU A 264 13.58 -5.59 24.88
N PHE A 265 12.93 -5.99 23.81
CA PHE A 265 11.70 -6.79 23.84
C PHE A 265 11.97 -8.19 23.28
N SER A 266 11.51 -9.22 23.98
CA SER A 266 11.42 -10.58 23.43
C SER A 266 10.14 -10.69 22.62
N VAL A 267 10.24 -10.95 21.32
CA VAL A 267 9.08 -11.13 20.46
C VAL A 267 8.59 -12.57 20.58
N PRO A 268 7.31 -12.81 20.88
CA PRO A 268 6.76 -14.15 20.90
C PRO A 268 6.87 -14.82 19.52
N PRO A 269 6.74 -16.15 19.42
CA PRO A 269 6.62 -16.80 18.11
C PRO A 269 5.44 -16.23 17.33
N LEU A 270 5.68 -15.85 16.08
CA LEU A 270 4.67 -15.27 15.19
C LEU A 270 4.33 -16.26 14.06
N ALA A 271 3.05 -16.56 13.88
CA ALA A 271 2.57 -17.25 12.70
C ALA A 271 2.77 -16.38 11.44
N ILE A 272 2.58 -16.96 10.24
CA ILE A 272 2.65 -16.22 8.97
C ILE A 272 1.62 -15.08 8.99
N GLY A 273 2.08 -13.85 8.74
CA GLY A 273 1.25 -12.64 8.74
C GLY A 273 0.93 -12.07 10.11
N GLU A 274 1.24 -12.77 11.20
CA GLU A 274 0.98 -12.30 12.55
C GLU A 274 1.91 -11.16 12.93
N SER A 275 1.39 -10.24 13.74
CA SER A 275 2.11 -9.07 14.23
C SER A 275 2.22 -9.08 15.76
N TYR A 276 3.33 -8.53 16.24
CA TYR A 276 3.58 -8.22 17.66
C TYR A 276 3.73 -6.71 17.81
N ILE A 277 3.09 -6.14 18.82
CA ILE A 277 3.16 -4.71 19.14
C ILE A 277 3.95 -4.53 20.42
N ALA A 278 5.14 -3.94 20.33
CA ALA A 278 5.87 -3.42 21.46
C ALA A 278 5.44 -1.98 21.75
N THR A 279 5.28 -1.61 23.02
CA THR A 279 4.85 -0.27 23.44
C THR A 279 5.85 0.35 24.41
N LEU A 280 6.12 1.65 24.23
CA LEU A 280 6.84 2.47 25.21
C LEU A 280 5.98 3.67 25.60
N PRO A 281 5.84 3.96 26.92
CA PRO A 281 5.13 5.14 27.35
C PRO A 281 5.88 6.42 26.89
N VAL A 282 5.11 7.42 26.49
CA VAL A 282 5.61 8.75 26.14
C VAL A 282 5.15 9.72 27.22
N ASP A 283 6.05 10.09 28.12
CA ASP A 283 5.75 11.10 29.14
C ASP A 283 5.72 12.49 28.49
N ARG A 284 4.53 13.02 28.31
CA ARG A 284 4.25 14.39 27.84
C ARG A 284 3.75 15.32 28.95
N ALA A 285 3.68 14.81 30.20
CA ALA A 285 3.13 15.55 31.33
C ALA A 285 4.14 16.49 31.99
N SER A 286 5.41 16.45 31.61
CA SER A 286 6.43 17.35 32.17
C SER A 286 6.48 18.68 31.41
N PRO A 287 6.54 19.84 32.07
CA PRO A 287 6.66 21.15 31.42
C PRO A 287 8.09 21.45 30.91
N GLN A 288 8.78 20.46 30.43
CA GLN A 288 10.08 20.62 29.75
C GLN A 288 9.87 21.20 28.36
N PRO A 289 10.84 22.01 27.85
CA PRO A 289 10.78 22.39 26.44
C PRO A 289 10.66 21.15 25.61
N ALA A 290 9.58 21.12 24.86
CA ALA A 290 9.17 19.96 24.08
C ALA A 290 10.27 19.61 23.06
N THR A 291 11.12 18.68 23.42
CA THR A 291 12.14 18.12 22.51
C THR A 291 11.54 16.97 21.71
N SER A 292 11.83 16.93 20.42
CA SER A 292 11.49 15.76 19.57
C SER A 292 12.12 14.51 20.15
N LEU A 293 11.34 13.42 20.13
CA LEU A 293 11.80 12.08 20.52
C LEU A 293 12.10 11.30 19.24
N THR A 294 13.34 10.85 19.10
CA THR A 294 13.72 9.96 18.00
C THR A 294 13.73 8.51 18.48
N TYR A 295 13.06 7.65 17.74
CA TYR A 295 13.03 6.21 17.99
C TYR A 295 13.73 5.48 16.86
N VAL A 296 14.67 4.60 17.21
CA VAL A 296 15.31 3.68 16.27
C VAL A 296 15.05 2.27 16.76
N THR A 297 14.41 1.48 15.92
CA THR A 297 14.19 0.05 16.17
C THR A 297 15.18 -0.79 15.37
N GLN A 298 15.59 -1.91 15.97
CA GLN A 298 16.40 -2.94 15.33
C GLN A 298 15.84 -4.31 15.68
N LEU A 299 15.41 -5.05 14.67
CA LEU A 299 14.99 -6.44 14.80
C LEU A 299 16.22 -7.34 14.69
N ILE A 300 16.33 -8.28 15.60
CA ILE A 300 17.44 -9.23 15.69
C ILE A 300 16.88 -10.63 15.43
N ASN A 301 17.33 -11.25 14.38
CA ASN A 301 16.98 -12.62 14.02
C ASN A 301 17.73 -13.64 14.89
N PRO A 302 17.17 -14.82 15.13
CA PRO A 302 17.86 -15.88 15.85
C PRO A 302 19.09 -16.38 15.07
N PRO A 303 20.10 -16.91 15.74
CA PRO A 303 21.28 -17.47 15.09
C PRO A 303 20.92 -18.54 14.04
N GLY A 304 21.60 -18.50 12.88
CA GLY A 304 21.40 -19.46 11.80
C GLY A 304 20.21 -19.19 10.88
N ARG A 305 19.47 -18.09 11.08
CA ARG A 305 18.43 -17.61 10.15
C ARG A 305 18.94 -16.43 9.33
N THR A 306 18.87 -16.56 8.02
CA THR A 306 19.18 -15.48 7.08
C THR A 306 17.88 -14.80 6.66
N ASP A 307 17.82 -13.50 6.82
CA ASP A 307 16.70 -12.68 6.41
C ASP A 307 16.72 -12.43 4.90
N SER A 308 15.59 -12.60 4.24
CA SER A 308 15.45 -12.38 2.79
C SER A 308 15.43 -10.90 2.43
N VAL A 309 15.04 -10.03 3.38
CA VAL A 309 14.92 -8.57 3.18
C VAL A 309 15.51 -7.82 4.40
N PRO A 310 16.81 -7.92 4.69
CA PRO A 310 17.40 -7.39 5.92
C PRO A 310 17.28 -5.86 6.07
N ALA A 311 16.96 -5.14 5.01
CA ALA A 311 16.76 -3.69 5.04
C ALA A 311 15.55 -3.25 5.88
N ASN A 312 14.54 -4.09 6.05
CA ASN A 312 13.34 -3.80 6.83
C ASN A 312 13.45 -4.18 8.33
N ASN A 313 14.61 -4.70 8.74
CA ASN A 313 14.94 -5.00 10.14
C ASN A 313 15.30 -3.76 10.96
N ARG A 314 15.36 -2.59 10.36
CA ARG A 314 15.65 -1.33 11.03
C ARG A 314 14.71 -0.23 10.55
N ARG A 315 14.17 0.53 11.50
CA ARG A 315 13.32 1.69 11.21
C ARG A 315 13.66 2.83 12.16
N SER A 316 13.50 4.07 11.67
CA SER A 316 13.62 5.28 12.49
C SER A 316 12.39 6.15 12.32
N SER A 317 11.95 6.78 13.40
CA SER A 317 10.88 7.78 13.38
C SER A 317 11.15 8.86 14.42
N THR A 318 10.58 10.04 14.21
CA THR A 318 10.62 11.17 15.15
C THR A 318 9.20 11.51 15.54
N LEU A 319 8.97 11.67 16.84
CA LEU A 319 7.75 12.19 17.41
C LEU A 319 8.02 13.63 17.86
N ASP A 320 7.46 14.57 17.13
CA ASP A 320 7.61 15.98 17.45
C ASP A 320 6.70 16.38 18.62
N PRO A 321 7.10 17.42 19.36
CA PRO A 321 6.25 17.98 20.39
C PRO A 321 4.93 18.47 19.81
N PRO A 322 3.83 18.45 20.59
CA PRO A 322 2.60 19.10 20.17
C PRO A 322 2.89 20.58 19.87
N THR A 323 2.47 21.03 18.70
CA THR A 323 2.45 22.48 18.40
C THR A 323 1.60 23.21 19.42
N PRO A 324 2.07 24.33 19.98
CA PRO A 324 1.34 25.10 20.99
C PRO A 324 0.02 25.64 20.45
#